data_73ff5d9f94c815fd87a7895d9c5309f2
#
_entry.id   73ff5d9f94c815fd87a7895d9c5309f2
#
_cell.length_a   1.000
_cell.length_b   1.000
_cell.length_c   1.000
_cell.angle_alpha   90.00
_cell.angle_beta   90.00
_cell.angle_gamma   90.00
#
_symmetry.space_group_name_H-M   'P 1'
#
loop_
_entity.id
_entity.type
_entity.pdbx_description
1 polymer ?
#
loop_
_entity_poly.entity_id
_entity_poly.type
_entity_poly.pdbx_seq_one_letter_code
_entity_poly.pdbx_strand_id
1 'polypeptide(L)'
;MHLLRILPAALAFALAAPFSSLTAAAPTTLDLSHQLDEERAERLEKLIERFNSRQKDYEVKLVRRVQGDPPKDLNLVTREEQARFVAAKANFKPLHQVMKEANMPFEAGKLAPELRVGLGDAKGELFALPIGLSTPVLFINKAAFSKAGLDPEKPPKTWAEMLKAADKLFDAGSTCPYTTSWPSWVHIDNLSSWNGVEVSDAKGRLNFNGLVQVKHTAMLTTWAKARFFIYFGRRDEADNRFAAGECGMLTSSSSLYGPLHESRKVEVGVSSLPYHDDVPGAPQQTMAGGYSLWVGAGQKPAEYKGVAQFVSFLMEPDLQVEFSAVAGFLPMTPAARAAAGSK
;
A
#
# COMPACT_ATOMS: atom_id res chain seq x y z
N MET A 1 18.87 90.86 -45.77
CA MET A 1 19.56 90.33 -44.60
C MET A 1 18.60 89.46 -43.82
N HIS A 2 18.60 88.13 -44.08
CA HIS A 2 17.84 87.16 -43.29
C HIS A 2 18.76 86.03 -42.83
N LEU A 3 18.98 85.99 -41.52
CA LEU A 3 19.78 85.00 -40.88
C LEU A 3 18.93 83.70 -40.72
N LEU A 4 19.40 82.66 -41.36
CA LEU A 4 18.83 81.25 -41.21
C LEU A 4 19.45 80.61 -39.93
N ARG A 5 18.65 80.32 -38.96
CA ARG A 5 19.05 79.52 -37.76
C ARG A 5 18.91 78.05 -38.05
N ILE A 6 20.01 77.31 -38.05
CA ILE A 6 20.04 75.83 -38.14
C ILE A 6 19.93 75.27 -36.72
N LEU A 7 18.90 74.51 -36.43
CA LEU A 7 18.79 73.65 -35.21
C LEU A 7 19.50 72.34 -35.48
N PRO A 8 20.29 71.80 -34.52
CA PRO A 8 20.80 70.46 -34.63
C PRO A 8 19.74 69.43 -34.13
N ALA A 9 19.44 68.43 -34.94
CA ALA A 9 18.64 67.32 -34.58
C ALA A 9 19.45 66.33 -33.71
N ALA A 10 19.07 66.15 -32.42
CA ALA A 10 19.64 65.16 -31.54
C ALA A 10 19.05 63.75 -31.86
N LEU A 11 19.88 62.87 -32.39
CA LEU A 11 19.54 61.46 -32.65
C LEU A 11 19.62 60.71 -31.32
N ALA A 12 18.45 60.34 -30.73
CA ALA A 12 18.38 59.49 -29.56
C ALA A 12 18.52 58.00 -30.00
N PHE A 13 19.68 57.42 -29.73
CA PHE A 13 19.91 55.99 -29.88
C PHE A 13 19.23 55.26 -28.70
N ALA A 14 18.09 54.63 -28.91
CA ALA A 14 17.49 53.75 -27.94
C ALA A 14 18.27 52.43 -27.96
N LEU A 15 19.06 52.15 -26.92
CA LEU A 15 19.63 50.82 -26.67
C LEU A 15 18.49 49.87 -26.28
N ALA A 16 18.03 49.07 -27.22
CA ALA A 16 17.19 47.90 -26.95
C ALA A 16 18.08 46.79 -26.34
N ALA A 17 18.08 46.67 -25.01
CA ALA A 17 18.66 45.50 -24.35
C ALA A 17 17.86 44.26 -24.73
N PRO A 18 18.49 43.16 -25.18
CA PRO A 18 17.77 41.92 -25.40
C PRO A 18 17.30 41.39 -24.06
N PHE A 19 15.97 41.36 -23.85
CA PHE A 19 15.36 40.55 -22.78
C PHE A 19 15.64 39.09 -23.15
N SER A 20 16.71 38.53 -22.60
CA SER A 20 16.88 37.06 -22.57
C SER A 20 15.76 36.48 -21.73
N SER A 21 14.73 36.00 -22.38
CA SER A 21 13.73 35.12 -21.74
C SER A 21 14.49 33.90 -21.20
N LEU A 22 14.67 33.85 -19.88
CA LEU A 22 15.06 32.61 -19.20
C LEU A 22 13.95 31.60 -19.49
N THR A 23 14.15 30.80 -20.51
CA THR A 23 13.35 29.56 -20.70
C THR A 23 13.65 28.70 -19.48
N ALA A 24 12.69 28.54 -18.58
CA ALA A 24 12.78 27.56 -17.51
C ALA A 24 13.03 26.18 -18.15
N ALA A 25 14.07 25.51 -17.69
CA ALA A 25 14.35 24.15 -18.15
C ALA A 25 13.12 23.26 -17.85
N ALA A 26 12.79 22.38 -18.79
CA ALA A 26 11.73 21.40 -18.57
C ALA A 26 12.06 20.53 -17.34
N PRO A 27 11.07 20.17 -16.53
CA PRO A 27 11.29 19.32 -15.35
C PRO A 27 11.91 17.97 -15.73
N THR A 28 12.75 17.43 -14.86
CA THR A 28 13.23 16.04 -15.01
C THR A 28 12.07 15.09 -14.72
N THR A 29 11.68 14.29 -15.71
CA THR A 29 10.60 13.32 -15.55
C THR A 29 11.10 12.06 -14.86
N LEU A 30 10.31 11.53 -13.94
CA LEU A 30 10.55 10.29 -13.18
C LEU A 30 9.35 9.36 -13.37
N ASP A 31 9.55 8.21 -13.97
CA ASP A 31 8.50 7.21 -14.15
C ASP A 31 8.32 6.37 -12.87
N LEU A 32 7.13 6.38 -12.27
CA LEU A 32 6.74 5.51 -11.17
C LEU A 32 5.87 4.37 -11.71
N SER A 33 6.42 3.16 -11.76
CA SER A 33 5.70 1.99 -12.24
C SER A 33 4.85 1.33 -11.16
N HIS A 34 3.64 0.88 -11.50
CA HIS A 34 2.70 0.24 -10.57
C HIS A 34 1.88 -0.88 -11.23
N GLN A 35 1.23 -1.71 -10.38
CA GLN A 35 0.20 -2.69 -10.77
C GLN A 35 -1.08 -2.52 -9.94
N LEU A 36 -1.36 -1.30 -9.49
CA LEU A 36 -2.59 -0.97 -8.75
C LEU A 36 -3.81 -1.11 -9.66
N ASP A 37 -4.98 -1.40 -9.06
CA ASP A 37 -6.27 -1.18 -9.70
C ASP A 37 -6.51 0.32 -9.97
N GLU A 38 -7.57 0.63 -10.69
CA GLU A 38 -7.89 1.98 -11.13
C GLU A 38 -8.11 2.94 -9.95
N GLU A 39 -8.87 2.52 -8.94
CA GLU A 39 -9.18 3.34 -7.78
C GLU A 39 -7.95 3.70 -6.94
N ARG A 40 -7.08 2.70 -6.67
CA ARG A 40 -5.82 2.93 -5.95
C ARG A 40 -4.83 3.75 -6.77
N ALA A 41 -4.81 3.56 -8.10
CA ALA A 41 -3.99 4.36 -9.01
C ALA A 41 -4.39 5.83 -8.99
N GLU A 42 -5.70 6.16 -9.10
CA GLU A 42 -6.20 7.53 -8.97
C GLU A 42 -5.80 8.21 -7.65
N ARG A 43 -5.85 7.47 -6.53
CA ARG A 43 -5.46 7.99 -5.22
C ARG A 43 -3.97 8.33 -5.17
N LEU A 44 -3.13 7.45 -5.74
CA LEU A 44 -1.68 7.69 -5.83
C LEU A 44 -1.39 8.86 -6.78
N GLU A 45 -2.13 9.00 -7.88
CA GLU A 45 -1.99 10.09 -8.83
C GLU A 45 -2.25 11.45 -8.18
N LYS A 46 -3.31 11.59 -7.38
CA LYS A 46 -3.58 12.82 -6.60
C LYS A 46 -2.43 13.19 -5.66
N LEU A 47 -1.77 12.20 -5.06
CA LEU A 47 -0.59 12.44 -4.22
C LEU A 47 0.60 12.90 -5.05
N ILE A 48 0.80 12.30 -6.22
CA ILE A 48 1.86 12.67 -7.18
C ILE A 48 1.63 14.09 -7.71
N GLU A 49 0.41 14.45 -8.10
CA GLU A 49 0.04 15.80 -8.54
C GLU A 49 0.37 16.84 -7.47
N ARG A 50 0.17 16.52 -6.20
CA ARG A 50 0.51 17.40 -5.09
C ARG A 50 2.03 17.60 -4.95
N PHE A 51 2.86 16.57 -5.18
CA PHE A 51 4.30 16.71 -5.27
C PHE A 51 4.69 17.58 -6.47
N ASN A 52 4.17 17.29 -7.66
CA ASN A 52 4.47 17.99 -8.88
C ASN A 52 4.09 19.49 -8.80
N SER A 53 3.00 19.83 -8.10
CA SER A 53 2.55 21.22 -7.93
C SER A 53 3.39 22.04 -6.95
N ARG A 54 4.14 21.41 -6.03
CA ARG A 54 4.94 22.10 -5.01
C ARG A 54 6.32 22.56 -5.50
N GLN A 55 6.77 22.04 -6.62
CA GLN A 55 8.09 22.36 -7.19
C GLN A 55 8.02 22.30 -8.73
N LYS A 56 9.09 22.71 -9.43
CA LYS A 56 9.14 22.77 -10.91
C LYS A 56 10.33 22.02 -11.52
N ASP A 57 11.16 21.42 -10.68
CA ASP A 57 12.41 20.78 -11.12
C ASP A 57 12.18 19.34 -11.57
N TYR A 58 11.14 18.69 -11.03
CA TYR A 58 10.82 17.26 -11.26
C TYR A 58 9.35 17.07 -11.56
N GLU A 59 9.07 16.08 -12.39
CA GLU A 59 7.71 15.61 -12.68
C GLU A 59 7.65 14.10 -12.50
N VAL A 60 6.95 13.62 -11.49
CA VAL A 60 6.67 12.18 -11.32
C VAL A 60 5.47 11.81 -12.17
N LYS A 61 5.59 10.72 -12.96
CA LYS A 61 4.51 10.17 -13.80
C LYS A 61 4.19 8.76 -13.36
N LEU A 62 2.92 8.51 -13.13
CA LEU A 62 2.43 7.16 -12.82
C LEU A 62 2.31 6.36 -14.12
N VAL A 63 2.96 5.19 -14.19
CA VAL A 63 2.95 4.33 -15.39
C VAL A 63 2.57 2.91 -15.02
N ARG A 64 1.68 2.30 -15.79
CA ARG A 64 1.27 0.92 -15.54
C ARG A 64 2.38 -0.04 -15.93
N ARG A 65 2.81 -0.89 -14.98
CA ARG A 65 3.83 -1.91 -15.23
C ARG A 65 3.22 -3.15 -15.87
N VAL A 66 3.80 -3.59 -16.98
CA VAL A 66 3.52 -4.88 -17.61
C VAL A 66 4.55 -5.91 -17.13
N GLN A 67 4.15 -7.16 -17.04
CA GLN A 67 5.07 -8.23 -16.63
C GLN A 67 6.18 -8.38 -17.69
N GLY A 68 7.43 -8.32 -17.24
CA GLY A 68 8.62 -8.38 -18.11
C GLY A 68 9.22 -7.02 -18.46
N ASP A 69 8.55 -5.92 -18.12
CA ASP A 69 9.13 -4.59 -18.29
C ASP A 69 10.39 -4.41 -17.43
N PRO A 70 11.39 -3.68 -17.94
CA PRO A 70 12.54 -3.28 -17.15
C PRO A 70 12.12 -2.36 -16.00
N PRO A 71 12.88 -2.31 -14.89
CA PRO A 71 12.63 -1.36 -13.81
C PRO A 71 12.62 0.08 -14.34
N LYS A 72 11.67 0.87 -13.81
CA LYS A 72 11.58 2.31 -14.02
C LYS A 72 12.32 3.07 -12.91
N ASP A 73 12.34 4.39 -12.96
CA ASP A 73 12.98 5.24 -11.95
C ASP A 73 12.52 4.88 -10.54
N LEU A 74 11.22 4.70 -10.41
CA LEU A 74 10.54 4.25 -9.20
C LEU A 74 9.63 3.06 -9.53
N ASN A 75 9.59 2.08 -8.63
CA ASN A 75 8.78 0.87 -8.80
C ASN A 75 8.00 0.59 -7.53
N LEU A 76 6.68 0.70 -7.61
CA LEU A 76 5.78 0.33 -6.51
C LEU A 76 5.56 -1.19 -6.55
N VAL A 77 5.89 -1.85 -5.46
CA VAL A 77 5.98 -3.31 -5.36
C VAL A 77 5.11 -3.77 -4.20
N THR A 78 4.23 -4.74 -4.44
CA THR A 78 3.45 -5.38 -3.38
C THR A 78 4.33 -6.30 -2.53
N ARG A 79 3.85 -6.67 -1.35
CA ARG A 79 4.53 -7.61 -0.47
C ARG A 79 4.77 -8.97 -1.15
N GLU A 80 3.81 -9.45 -1.94
CA GLU A 80 3.90 -10.72 -2.68
C GLU A 80 4.99 -10.69 -3.75
N GLU A 81 5.22 -9.52 -4.37
CA GLU A 81 6.26 -9.35 -5.36
C GLU A 81 7.65 -9.11 -4.75
N GLN A 82 7.71 -8.66 -3.48
CA GLN A 82 8.93 -8.21 -2.82
C GLN A 82 10.06 -9.24 -2.90
N ALA A 83 9.77 -10.53 -2.73
CA ALA A 83 10.79 -11.58 -2.79
C ALA A 83 11.52 -11.61 -4.14
N ARG A 84 10.80 -11.38 -5.25
CA ARG A 84 11.40 -11.30 -6.60
C ARG A 84 12.30 -10.07 -6.75
N PHE A 85 11.89 -8.94 -6.17
CA PHE A 85 12.66 -7.70 -6.18
C PHE A 85 13.93 -7.83 -5.34
N VAL A 86 13.84 -8.47 -4.17
CA VAL A 86 15.02 -8.79 -3.34
C VAL A 86 15.99 -9.71 -4.07
N ALA A 87 15.50 -10.73 -4.78
CA ALA A 87 16.32 -11.60 -5.60
C ALA A 87 17.01 -10.86 -6.78
N ALA A 88 16.32 -9.88 -7.35
CA ALA A 88 16.80 -9.05 -8.46
C ALA A 88 17.46 -7.73 -7.98
N LYS A 89 17.91 -7.64 -6.73
CA LYS A 89 18.40 -6.40 -6.09
C LYS A 89 19.51 -5.68 -6.87
N ALA A 90 20.25 -6.37 -7.73
CA ALA A 90 21.26 -5.74 -8.59
C ALA A 90 20.67 -4.76 -9.62
N ASN A 91 19.39 -4.86 -9.93
CA ASN A 91 18.67 -3.95 -10.83
C ASN A 91 18.17 -2.68 -10.13
N PHE A 92 18.42 -2.56 -8.82
CA PHE A 92 17.93 -1.47 -8.00
C PHE A 92 19.08 -0.82 -7.24
N LYS A 93 18.99 0.51 -7.11
CA LYS A 93 19.90 1.26 -6.25
C LYS A 93 19.33 1.31 -4.85
N PRO A 94 20.10 0.92 -3.81
CA PRO A 94 19.62 0.97 -2.43
C PRO A 94 19.17 2.36 -2.02
N LEU A 95 18.00 2.46 -1.41
CA LEU A 95 17.41 3.75 -1.02
C LEU A 95 18.35 4.58 -0.15
N HIS A 96 19.00 3.94 0.84
CA HIS A 96 19.95 4.65 1.72
C HIS A 96 21.09 5.33 0.96
N GLN A 97 21.56 4.72 -0.15
CA GLN A 97 22.59 5.30 -1.01
C GLN A 97 22.05 6.49 -1.80
N VAL A 98 20.85 6.37 -2.38
CA VAL A 98 20.19 7.47 -3.10
C VAL A 98 20.05 8.70 -2.20
N MET A 99 19.52 8.51 -0.99
CA MET A 99 19.30 9.57 -0.03
C MET A 99 20.62 10.21 0.44
N LYS A 100 21.66 9.41 0.67
CA LYS A 100 22.99 9.85 1.06
C LYS A 100 23.64 10.70 -0.06
N GLU A 101 23.62 10.23 -1.30
CA GLU A 101 24.21 10.93 -2.44
C GLU A 101 23.48 12.24 -2.78
N ALA A 102 22.18 12.31 -2.48
CA ALA A 102 21.39 13.52 -2.62
C ALA A 102 21.58 14.53 -1.47
N ASN A 103 22.39 14.21 -0.44
CA ASN A 103 22.52 14.97 0.81
C ASN A 103 21.18 15.22 1.52
N MET A 104 20.24 14.26 1.42
CA MET A 104 18.95 14.34 2.08
C MET A 104 18.93 13.42 3.31
N PRO A 105 18.67 13.95 4.52
CA PRO A 105 18.64 13.12 5.73
C PRO A 105 17.52 12.10 5.65
N PHE A 106 17.88 10.82 5.82
CA PHE A 106 16.95 9.72 5.85
C PHE A 106 17.23 8.83 7.07
N GLU A 107 16.32 8.82 8.00
CA GLU A 107 16.44 8.08 9.24
C GLU A 107 15.52 6.84 9.22
N ALA A 108 16.05 5.72 8.76
CA ALA A 108 15.33 4.44 8.75
C ALA A 108 14.79 4.05 10.13
N GLY A 109 15.47 4.47 11.21
CA GLY A 109 15.05 4.25 12.59
C GLY A 109 13.73 4.92 12.98
N LYS A 110 13.29 5.94 12.26
CA LYS A 110 11.98 6.58 12.48
C LYS A 110 10.81 5.75 11.94
N LEU A 111 11.06 4.79 11.04
CA LEU A 111 10.04 3.87 10.58
C LEU A 111 9.76 2.81 11.64
N ALA A 112 8.51 2.39 11.73
CA ALA A 112 8.11 1.29 12.59
C ALA A 112 8.92 0.01 12.26
N PRO A 113 9.41 -0.73 13.26
CA PRO A 113 10.30 -1.88 13.05
C PRO A 113 9.74 -2.93 12.09
N GLU A 114 8.44 -3.20 12.17
CA GLU A 114 7.73 -4.18 11.34
C GLU A 114 7.74 -3.83 9.86
N LEU A 115 7.87 -2.56 9.49
CA LEU A 115 7.96 -2.12 8.10
C LEU A 115 9.32 -2.40 7.46
N ARG A 116 10.37 -2.47 8.26
CA ARG A 116 11.74 -2.65 7.79
C ARG A 116 12.10 -4.10 7.49
N VAL A 117 11.27 -5.04 7.93
CA VAL A 117 11.50 -6.47 7.76
C VAL A 117 11.56 -6.84 6.28
N GLY A 118 12.69 -7.41 5.86
CA GLY A 118 12.93 -7.83 4.47
C GLY A 118 13.20 -6.71 3.47
N LEU A 119 13.29 -5.44 3.93
CA LEU A 119 13.61 -4.27 3.10
C LEU A 119 14.97 -3.64 3.41
N GLY A 120 15.71 -4.20 4.36
CA GLY A 120 17.00 -3.69 4.78
C GLY A 120 18.09 -4.75 4.79
N ASP A 121 19.33 -4.29 4.95
CA ASP A 121 20.49 -5.14 5.18
C ASP A 121 20.68 -5.47 6.68
N ALA A 122 21.75 -6.19 7.00
CA ALA A 122 22.11 -6.57 8.37
C ALA A 122 22.44 -5.36 9.27
N LYS A 123 22.69 -4.18 8.69
CA LYS A 123 22.94 -2.92 9.41
C LYS A 123 21.67 -2.11 9.61
N GLY A 124 20.52 -2.56 9.06
CA GLY A 124 19.25 -1.85 9.08
C GLY A 124 19.15 -0.76 8.03
N GLU A 125 20.06 -0.68 7.06
CA GLU A 125 20.01 0.25 5.96
C GLU A 125 19.03 -0.25 4.89
N LEU A 126 18.11 0.59 4.45
CA LEU A 126 17.01 0.18 3.58
C LEU A 126 17.41 0.10 2.09
N PHE A 127 16.99 -0.96 1.45
CA PHE A 127 17.03 -1.12 -0.01
C PHE A 127 15.89 -0.36 -0.69
N ALA A 128 14.70 -0.33 -0.06
CA ALA A 128 13.50 0.29 -0.58
C ALA A 128 12.74 1.01 0.54
N LEU A 129 11.90 1.98 0.18
CA LEU A 129 11.01 2.64 1.12
C LEU A 129 9.75 1.79 1.34
N PRO A 130 9.41 1.35 2.55
CA PRO A 130 8.09 0.82 2.83
C PRO A 130 7.05 1.93 2.65
N ILE A 131 6.00 1.66 1.89
CA ILE A 131 4.87 2.59 1.71
C ILE A 131 3.60 1.93 2.19
N GLY A 132 3.11 2.40 3.31
CA GLY A 132 1.91 1.85 3.91
C GLY A 132 2.10 0.45 4.47
N LEU A 133 1.39 0.20 5.55
CA LEU A 133 1.30 -1.10 6.21
C LEU A 133 -0.16 -1.52 6.19
N SER A 134 -0.44 -2.73 5.72
CA SER A 134 -1.75 -3.35 5.88
C SER A 134 -1.65 -4.65 6.66
N THR A 135 -2.73 -5.01 7.31
CA THR A 135 -2.86 -6.28 8.03
C THR A 135 -4.12 -6.99 7.54
N PRO A 136 -4.16 -8.32 7.54
CA PRO A 136 -5.42 -9.01 7.30
C PRO A 136 -6.35 -8.79 8.49
N VAL A 137 -7.60 -8.46 8.19
CA VAL A 137 -8.65 -8.20 9.15
C VAL A 137 -9.94 -8.91 8.75
N LEU A 138 -10.84 -9.07 9.70
CA LEU A 138 -12.20 -9.50 9.43
C LEU A 138 -13.10 -8.26 9.31
N PHE A 139 -13.76 -8.13 8.15
CA PHE A 139 -14.88 -7.21 7.93
C PHE A 139 -16.20 -7.95 8.12
N ILE A 140 -17.16 -7.30 8.76
CA ILE A 140 -18.54 -7.76 8.85
C ILE A 140 -19.50 -6.73 8.26
N ASN A 141 -20.54 -7.20 7.60
CA ASN A 141 -21.67 -6.39 7.18
C ASN A 141 -22.65 -6.29 8.35
N LYS A 142 -22.70 -5.13 9.03
CA LYS A 142 -23.51 -4.93 10.23
C LYS A 142 -25.01 -5.16 9.98
N ALA A 143 -25.51 -4.74 8.82
CA ALA A 143 -26.90 -4.96 8.45
C ALA A 143 -27.22 -6.45 8.26
N ALA A 144 -26.33 -7.21 7.61
CA ALA A 144 -26.47 -8.66 7.46
C ALA A 144 -26.42 -9.38 8.82
N PHE A 145 -25.54 -8.94 9.73
CA PHE A 145 -25.46 -9.46 11.10
C PHE A 145 -26.77 -9.23 11.86
N SER A 146 -27.26 -7.99 11.87
CA SER A 146 -28.53 -7.66 12.54
C SER A 146 -29.70 -8.49 11.99
N LYS A 147 -29.80 -8.65 10.67
CA LYS A 147 -30.81 -9.50 10.01
C LYS A 147 -30.73 -10.97 10.44
N ALA A 148 -29.52 -11.48 10.69
CA ALA A 148 -29.28 -12.85 11.15
C ALA A 148 -29.41 -13.02 12.68
N GLY A 149 -29.79 -11.98 13.41
CA GLY A 149 -29.88 -12.01 14.87
C GLY A 149 -28.51 -12.12 15.56
N LEU A 150 -27.46 -11.64 14.88
CA LEU A 150 -26.11 -11.50 15.41
C LEU A 150 -25.89 -10.08 15.91
N ASP A 151 -25.08 -9.93 16.96
CA ASP A 151 -24.68 -8.60 17.47
C ASP A 151 -23.60 -7.99 16.55
N PRO A 152 -23.88 -6.90 15.82
CA PRO A 152 -22.92 -6.28 14.92
C PRO A 152 -21.72 -5.63 15.62
N GLU A 153 -21.79 -5.42 16.95
CA GLU A 153 -20.67 -4.89 17.74
C GLU A 153 -19.80 -5.99 18.36
N LYS A 154 -20.15 -7.27 18.11
CA LYS A 154 -19.41 -8.44 18.58
C LYS A 154 -19.03 -9.36 17.41
N PRO A 155 -18.11 -8.92 16.54
CA PRO A 155 -17.62 -9.77 15.45
C PRO A 155 -16.95 -11.04 16.01
N PRO A 156 -17.03 -12.16 15.29
CA PRO A 156 -16.40 -13.41 15.70
C PRO A 156 -14.87 -13.26 15.80
N LYS A 157 -14.27 -13.83 16.85
CA LYS A 157 -12.83 -13.76 17.12
C LYS A 157 -12.12 -15.08 16.82
N THR A 158 -12.85 -16.19 16.83
CA THR A 158 -12.28 -17.52 16.58
C THR A 158 -12.89 -18.13 15.33
N TRP A 159 -12.18 -19.09 14.73
CA TRP A 159 -12.74 -19.84 13.59
C TRP A 159 -13.99 -20.64 13.98
N ALA A 160 -14.10 -21.07 15.23
CA ALA A 160 -15.31 -21.72 15.74
C ALA A 160 -16.50 -20.74 15.81
N GLU A 161 -16.26 -19.49 16.23
CA GLU A 161 -17.30 -18.44 16.20
C GLU A 161 -17.65 -18.01 14.78
N MET A 162 -16.68 -18.00 13.85
CA MET A 162 -16.92 -17.74 12.43
C MET A 162 -17.91 -18.75 11.82
N LEU A 163 -17.77 -20.03 12.16
CA LEU A 163 -18.70 -21.07 11.72
C LEU A 163 -20.12 -20.79 12.20
N LYS A 164 -20.28 -20.46 13.49
CA LYS A 164 -21.59 -20.14 14.08
C LYS A 164 -22.23 -18.91 13.45
N ALA A 165 -21.42 -17.90 13.14
CA ALA A 165 -21.90 -16.70 12.45
C ALA A 165 -22.29 -16.99 11.01
N ALA A 166 -21.49 -17.78 10.29
CA ALA A 166 -21.79 -18.18 8.91
C ALA A 166 -23.07 -19.02 8.80
N ASP A 167 -23.30 -19.94 9.73
CA ASP A 167 -24.52 -20.75 9.83
C ASP A 167 -25.76 -19.84 9.99
N LYS A 168 -25.75 -18.91 10.95
CA LYS A 168 -26.84 -17.95 11.16
C LYS A 168 -27.07 -17.03 9.95
N LEU A 169 -26.01 -16.55 9.31
CA LEU A 169 -26.11 -15.76 8.09
C LEU A 169 -26.76 -16.57 6.95
N PHE A 170 -26.38 -17.83 6.81
CA PHE A 170 -26.96 -18.74 5.82
C PHE A 170 -28.45 -18.97 6.08
N ASP A 171 -28.84 -19.25 7.33
CA ASP A 171 -30.24 -19.41 7.74
C ASP A 171 -31.08 -18.15 7.51
N ALA A 172 -30.47 -16.96 7.64
CA ALA A 172 -31.09 -15.68 7.33
C ALA A 172 -31.18 -15.39 5.81
N GLY A 173 -30.76 -16.35 4.96
CA GLY A 173 -30.84 -16.27 3.50
C GLY A 173 -29.65 -15.63 2.82
N SER A 174 -28.49 -15.52 3.48
CA SER A 174 -27.25 -15.05 2.83
C SER A 174 -26.75 -16.10 1.83
N THR A 175 -26.51 -15.68 0.59
CA THR A 175 -25.87 -16.51 -0.44
C THR A 175 -24.35 -16.51 -0.35
N CYS A 176 -23.78 -15.59 0.46
CA CYS A 176 -22.34 -15.45 0.73
C CYS A 176 -22.15 -15.14 2.23
N PRO A 177 -22.30 -16.14 3.14
CA PRO A 177 -22.08 -15.90 4.57
C PRO A 177 -20.68 -15.43 4.89
N TYR A 178 -19.66 -16.09 4.29
CA TYR A 178 -18.25 -15.75 4.46
C TYR A 178 -17.50 -15.88 3.13
N THR A 179 -16.57 -14.98 2.90
CA THR A 179 -15.61 -15.01 1.80
C THR A 179 -14.23 -14.47 2.22
N THR A 180 -13.25 -14.59 1.34
CA THR A 180 -11.89 -14.11 1.57
C THR A 180 -11.30 -13.50 0.31
N SER A 181 -10.54 -12.44 0.48
CA SER A 181 -9.56 -11.95 -0.51
C SER A 181 -8.15 -12.33 -0.07
N TRP A 182 -7.21 -12.39 -1.01
CA TRP A 182 -5.81 -12.72 -0.74
C TRP A 182 -5.62 -14.04 0.03
N PRO A 183 -6.25 -15.15 -0.40
CA PRO A 183 -6.34 -16.38 0.39
C PRO A 183 -5.00 -16.97 0.81
N SER A 184 -3.94 -16.87 -0.01
CA SER A 184 -2.62 -17.34 0.38
C SER A 184 -2.07 -16.56 1.56
N TRP A 185 -2.17 -15.23 1.52
CA TRP A 185 -1.71 -14.37 2.60
C TRP A 185 -2.55 -14.52 3.88
N VAL A 186 -3.88 -14.64 3.76
CA VAL A 186 -4.78 -14.80 4.91
C VAL A 186 -4.69 -16.21 5.50
N HIS A 187 -4.87 -17.25 4.67
CA HIS A 187 -5.11 -18.62 5.13
C HIS A 187 -3.89 -19.54 5.11
N ILE A 188 -2.74 -19.06 4.59
CA ILE A 188 -1.48 -19.81 4.67
C ILE A 188 -0.47 -19.01 5.49
N ASP A 189 -0.10 -17.80 5.03
CA ASP A 189 0.98 -17.04 5.67
C ASP A 189 0.57 -16.55 7.07
N ASN A 190 -0.57 -15.85 7.18
CA ASN A 190 -1.04 -15.36 8.47
C ASN A 190 -1.55 -16.47 9.38
N LEU A 191 -2.21 -17.49 8.85
CA LEU A 191 -2.56 -18.66 9.64
C LEU A 191 -1.31 -19.27 10.28
N SER A 192 -0.25 -19.47 9.50
CA SER A 192 1.00 -20.07 9.97
C SER A 192 1.66 -19.18 11.02
N SER A 193 1.78 -17.89 10.76
CA SER A 193 2.38 -16.91 11.67
C SER A 193 1.60 -16.81 12.99
N TRP A 194 0.27 -16.80 12.95
CA TRP A 194 -0.57 -16.76 14.14
C TRP A 194 -0.43 -18.00 15.03
N ASN A 195 -0.08 -19.14 14.42
CA ASN A 195 0.12 -20.40 15.14
C ASN A 195 1.59 -20.74 15.39
N GLY A 196 2.52 -19.83 15.08
CA GLY A 196 3.97 -20.04 15.30
C GLY A 196 4.59 -21.10 14.39
N VAL A 197 4.01 -21.33 13.20
CA VAL A 197 4.50 -22.30 12.22
C VAL A 197 5.21 -21.56 11.09
N GLU A 198 6.45 -21.98 10.80
CA GLU A 198 7.21 -21.42 9.67
C GLU A 198 6.68 -21.96 8.32
N VAL A 199 6.46 -21.06 7.36
CA VAL A 199 6.02 -21.41 6.00
C VAL A 199 7.19 -21.88 5.12
N SER A 200 8.42 -21.49 5.50
CA SER A 200 9.65 -21.95 4.87
C SER A 200 10.76 -22.07 5.89
N ASP A 201 11.69 -23.02 5.71
CA ASP A 201 12.87 -23.16 6.55
C ASP A 201 14.02 -22.24 6.07
N ALA A 202 15.11 -22.21 6.85
CA ALA A 202 16.30 -21.42 6.55
C ALA A 202 16.99 -21.80 5.21
N LYS A 203 16.67 -22.96 4.62
CA LYS A 203 17.14 -23.42 3.31
C LYS A 203 16.15 -23.09 2.19
N GLY A 204 15.08 -22.36 2.48
CA GLY A 204 14.06 -21.99 1.52
C GLY A 204 13.11 -23.14 1.13
N ARG A 205 13.10 -24.25 1.85
CA ARG A 205 12.14 -25.34 1.62
C ARG A 205 10.79 -24.94 2.21
N LEU A 206 9.74 -25.10 1.40
CA LEU A 206 8.38 -24.75 1.78
C LEU A 206 7.80 -25.75 2.80
N ASN A 207 7.13 -25.23 3.80
CA ASN A 207 6.49 -25.99 4.88
C ASN A 207 5.03 -25.52 5.09
N PHE A 208 4.24 -25.52 4.01
CA PHE A 208 2.85 -25.09 4.05
C PHE A 208 1.84 -26.26 4.13
N ASN A 209 2.31 -27.50 4.30
CA ASN A 209 1.50 -28.71 4.41
C ASN A 209 1.55 -29.33 5.82
N GLY A 210 1.89 -28.54 6.83
CA GLY A 210 1.85 -28.97 8.22
C GLY A 210 0.43 -29.15 8.74
N LEU A 211 0.28 -29.73 9.93
CA LEU A 211 -1.02 -30.07 10.51
C LEU A 211 -1.98 -28.87 10.60
N VAL A 212 -1.48 -27.70 10.97
CA VAL A 212 -2.29 -26.47 11.11
C VAL A 212 -2.88 -26.07 9.76
N GLN A 213 -2.05 -26.01 8.71
CA GLN A 213 -2.50 -25.63 7.37
C GLN A 213 -3.47 -26.65 6.78
N VAL A 214 -3.18 -27.95 6.93
CA VAL A 214 -4.06 -29.03 6.44
C VAL A 214 -5.41 -29.00 7.16
N LYS A 215 -5.43 -28.89 8.49
CA LYS A 215 -6.66 -28.79 9.30
C LYS A 215 -7.50 -27.59 8.89
N HIS A 216 -6.89 -26.43 8.75
CA HIS A 216 -7.57 -25.20 8.35
C HIS A 216 -8.15 -25.28 6.93
N THR A 217 -7.37 -25.78 5.97
CA THR A 217 -7.83 -25.95 4.58
C THR A 217 -8.96 -26.96 4.48
N ALA A 218 -8.90 -28.06 5.25
CA ALA A 218 -9.99 -29.05 5.34
C ALA A 218 -11.26 -28.42 5.91
N MET A 219 -11.13 -27.58 6.94
CA MET A 219 -12.25 -26.81 7.51
C MET A 219 -12.89 -25.90 6.45
N LEU A 220 -12.12 -25.07 5.75
CA LEU A 220 -12.62 -24.20 4.68
C LEU A 220 -13.28 -25.00 3.55
N THR A 221 -12.71 -26.15 3.19
CA THR A 221 -13.30 -27.04 2.18
C THR A 221 -14.66 -27.57 2.63
N THR A 222 -14.80 -27.91 3.91
CA THR A 222 -16.08 -28.34 4.49
C THR A 222 -17.10 -27.21 4.47
N TRP A 223 -16.69 -25.99 4.82
CA TRP A 223 -17.55 -24.81 4.76
C TRP A 223 -17.97 -24.46 3.33
N ALA A 224 -17.07 -24.65 2.36
CA ALA A 224 -17.40 -24.44 0.95
C ALA A 224 -18.49 -25.44 0.47
N LYS A 225 -18.39 -26.72 0.86
CA LYS A 225 -19.42 -27.73 0.56
C LYS A 225 -20.77 -27.40 1.23
N ALA A 226 -20.75 -26.85 2.43
CA ALA A 226 -21.92 -26.36 3.15
C ALA A 226 -22.44 -25.01 2.68
N ARG A 227 -21.77 -24.35 1.74
CA ARG A 227 -22.09 -23.00 1.25
C ARG A 227 -21.95 -21.90 2.32
N PHE A 228 -21.20 -22.14 3.36
CA PHE A 228 -20.83 -21.13 4.36
C PHE A 228 -19.65 -20.27 3.92
N PHE A 229 -18.76 -20.83 3.10
CA PHE A 229 -17.64 -20.16 2.49
C PHE A 229 -17.76 -20.12 0.97
N ILE A 230 -17.68 -18.92 0.38
CA ILE A 230 -17.76 -18.73 -1.07
C ILE A 230 -16.43 -18.15 -1.55
N TYR A 231 -15.81 -18.81 -2.50
CA TYR A 231 -14.53 -18.41 -3.08
C TYR A 231 -14.73 -17.72 -4.42
N PHE A 232 -14.20 -16.51 -4.56
CA PHE A 232 -14.33 -15.70 -5.77
C PHE A 232 -13.04 -15.54 -6.57
N GLY A 233 -11.86 -15.76 -5.97
CA GLY A 233 -10.61 -15.60 -6.69
C GLY A 233 -9.38 -15.53 -5.79
N ARG A 234 -8.21 -15.35 -6.42
CA ARG A 234 -6.90 -15.41 -5.73
C ARG A 234 -6.44 -14.09 -5.14
N ARG A 235 -7.04 -12.98 -5.57
CA ARG A 235 -6.65 -11.63 -5.17
C ARG A 235 -7.79 -10.96 -4.42
N ASP A 236 -8.23 -9.84 -4.88
CA ASP A 236 -9.21 -8.94 -4.28
C ASP A 236 -10.62 -9.07 -4.88
N GLU A 237 -10.90 -10.15 -5.63
CA GLU A 237 -12.18 -10.34 -6.30
C GLU A 237 -13.37 -10.39 -5.32
N ALA A 238 -13.13 -10.86 -4.08
CA ALA A 238 -14.15 -10.88 -3.04
C ALA A 238 -14.42 -9.50 -2.42
N ASP A 239 -13.48 -8.55 -2.49
CA ASP A 239 -13.63 -7.20 -1.96
C ASP A 239 -14.82 -6.49 -2.60
N ASN A 240 -14.94 -6.57 -3.93
CA ASN A 240 -16.05 -5.96 -4.69
C ASN A 240 -17.41 -6.58 -4.34
N ARG A 241 -17.46 -7.89 -4.09
CA ARG A 241 -18.69 -8.58 -3.67
C ARG A 241 -19.15 -8.13 -2.29
N PHE A 242 -18.21 -8.02 -1.37
CA PHE A 242 -18.50 -7.52 -0.04
C PHE A 242 -18.90 -6.03 -0.07
N ALA A 243 -18.21 -5.19 -0.83
CA ALA A 243 -18.54 -3.78 -1.01
C ALA A 243 -19.91 -3.55 -1.65
N ALA A 244 -20.38 -4.50 -2.47
CA ALA A 244 -21.74 -4.52 -3.01
C ALA A 244 -22.81 -4.98 -2.01
N GLY A 245 -22.43 -5.42 -0.79
CA GLY A 245 -23.33 -5.93 0.24
C GLY A 245 -23.75 -7.38 0.05
N GLU A 246 -23.16 -8.12 -0.89
CA GLU A 246 -23.53 -9.49 -1.20
C GLU A 246 -23.09 -10.49 -0.13
N CYS A 247 -22.04 -10.17 0.64
CA CYS A 247 -21.46 -11.08 1.63
C CYS A 247 -21.63 -10.55 3.06
N GLY A 248 -21.81 -11.48 4.02
CA GLY A 248 -21.95 -11.19 5.44
C GLY A 248 -20.63 -10.94 6.14
N MET A 249 -19.58 -11.69 5.79
CA MET A 249 -18.24 -11.61 6.35
C MET A 249 -17.18 -11.70 5.25
N LEU A 250 -16.08 -10.96 5.43
CA LEU A 250 -14.93 -10.96 4.53
C LEU A 250 -13.63 -10.89 5.34
N THR A 251 -12.69 -11.79 5.10
CA THR A 251 -11.30 -11.57 5.50
C THR A 251 -10.52 -10.98 4.34
N SER A 252 -9.92 -9.81 4.55
CA SER A 252 -9.16 -9.08 3.53
C SER A 252 -8.15 -8.13 4.17
N SER A 253 -7.45 -7.36 3.34
CA SER A 253 -6.53 -6.32 3.76
C SER A 253 -7.25 -5.17 4.48
N SER A 254 -6.68 -4.66 5.57
CA SER A 254 -7.16 -3.45 6.23
C SER A 254 -7.23 -2.24 5.30
N SER A 255 -6.47 -2.23 4.21
CA SER A 255 -6.51 -1.17 3.18
C SER A 255 -7.86 -1.03 2.46
N LEU A 256 -8.74 -2.02 2.58
CA LEU A 256 -10.10 -1.94 2.05
C LEU A 256 -11.02 -1.03 2.88
N TYR A 257 -10.65 -0.72 4.13
CA TYR A 257 -11.51 0.07 5.02
C TYR A 257 -11.83 1.46 4.45
N GLY A 258 -10.84 2.18 3.92
CA GLY A 258 -11.03 3.50 3.33
C GLY A 258 -12.10 3.50 2.21
N PRO A 259 -11.94 2.70 1.16
CA PRO A 259 -12.96 2.53 0.12
C PRO A 259 -14.35 2.18 0.62
N LEU A 260 -14.46 1.25 1.57
CA LEU A 260 -15.74 0.86 2.15
C LEU A 260 -16.40 2.02 2.90
N HIS A 261 -15.63 2.76 3.69
CA HIS A 261 -16.10 3.89 4.46
C HIS A 261 -16.57 5.05 3.56
N GLU A 262 -15.84 5.34 2.49
CA GLU A 262 -16.21 6.39 1.53
C GLU A 262 -17.45 6.04 0.73
N SER A 263 -17.60 4.79 0.29
CA SER A 263 -18.73 4.34 -0.53
C SER A 263 -20.06 4.39 0.23
N ARG A 264 -20.03 4.21 1.56
CA ARG A 264 -21.20 4.13 2.45
C ARG A 264 -22.29 3.14 2.03
N LYS A 265 -21.97 2.22 1.09
CA LYS A 265 -22.93 1.21 0.62
C LYS A 265 -23.17 0.11 1.64
N VAL A 266 -22.15 -0.18 2.44
CA VAL A 266 -22.19 -1.20 3.50
C VAL A 266 -21.71 -0.57 4.78
N GLU A 267 -22.49 -0.65 5.86
CA GLU A 267 -22.02 -0.33 7.19
C GLU A 267 -21.16 -1.48 7.70
N VAL A 268 -19.86 -1.22 7.88
CA VAL A 268 -18.89 -2.26 8.21
C VAL A 268 -18.46 -2.23 9.68
N GLY A 269 -18.33 -3.42 10.27
CA GLY A 269 -17.54 -3.63 11.47
C GLY A 269 -16.19 -4.22 11.09
N VAL A 270 -15.14 -3.91 11.87
CA VAL A 270 -13.78 -4.45 11.66
C VAL A 270 -13.31 -5.13 12.93
N SER A 271 -12.69 -6.29 12.77
CA SER A 271 -12.07 -7.06 13.85
C SER A 271 -10.71 -7.60 13.42
N SER A 272 -9.92 -8.05 14.40
CA SER A 272 -8.73 -8.85 14.10
C SER A 272 -9.08 -10.08 13.29
N LEU A 273 -8.07 -10.64 12.60
CA LEU A 273 -8.23 -11.95 11.94
C LEU A 273 -8.66 -13.01 12.98
N PRO A 274 -9.61 -13.90 12.64
CA PRO A 274 -9.97 -15.00 13.54
C PRO A 274 -8.81 -15.96 13.80
N TYR A 275 -8.74 -16.50 15.00
CA TYR A 275 -7.69 -17.44 15.39
C TYR A 275 -8.28 -18.81 15.80
N HIS A 276 -7.41 -19.82 15.86
CA HIS A 276 -7.74 -21.12 16.43
C HIS A 276 -7.53 -21.11 17.94
N ASP A 277 -8.61 -21.22 18.70
CA ASP A 277 -8.61 -21.22 20.18
C ASP A 277 -8.16 -22.57 20.79
N ASP A 278 -8.04 -23.58 19.95
CA ASP A 278 -7.57 -24.93 20.32
C ASP A 278 -6.05 -25.12 20.11
N VAL A 279 -5.29 -24.04 19.86
CA VAL A 279 -3.82 -24.06 19.76
C VAL A 279 -3.20 -23.29 20.93
N PRO A 280 -2.85 -23.97 22.05
CA PRO A 280 -2.26 -23.33 23.21
C PRO A 280 -0.92 -22.65 22.88
N GLY A 281 -0.69 -21.44 23.42
CA GLY A 281 0.58 -20.73 23.25
C GLY A 281 0.83 -20.17 21.86
N ALA A 282 -0.18 -20.13 20.99
CA ALA A 282 -0.08 -19.52 19.68
C ALA A 282 0.32 -18.03 19.80
N PRO A 283 1.37 -17.55 19.08
CA PRO A 283 1.90 -16.20 19.24
C PRO A 283 0.98 -15.11 18.70
N GLN A 284 0.02 -15.45 17.84
CA GLN A 284 -0.94 -14.54 17.20
C GLN A 284 -0.26 -13.36 16.49
N GLN A 285 0.89 -13.63 15.86
CA GLN A 285 1.65 -12.62 15.13
C GLN A 285 1.14 -12.46 13.71
N THR A 286 0.94 -11.21 13.30
CA THR A 286 0.45 -10.90 11.95
C THR A 286 1.60 -10.67 10.98
N MET A 287 1.55 -11.33 9.82
CA MET A 287 2.40 -10.99 8.68
C MET A 287 1.77 -9.82 7.93
N ALA A 288 2.41 -8.66 8.07
CA ALA A 288 1.95 -7.44 7.44
C ALA A 288 2.04 -7.52 5.91
N GLY A 289 1.07 -6.93 5.23
CA GLY A 289 1.08 -6.59 3.82
C GLY A 289 1.48 -5.13 3.60
N GLY A 290 1.24 -4.62 2.41
CA GLY A 290 1.51 -3.24 2.02
C GLY A 290 2.36 -3.16 0.76
N TYR A 291 2.98 -2.00 0.56
CA TYR A 291 3.82 -1.73 -0.62
C TYR A 291 5.22 -1.28 -0.20
N SER A 292 6.16 -1.43 -1.12
CA SER A 292 7.48 -0.84 -1.04
C SER A 292 7.84 -0.12 -2.34
N LEU A 293 8.58 0.98 -2.24
CA LEU A 293 9.04 1.78 -3.36
C LEU A 293 10.52 1.49 -3.61
N TRP A 294 10.82 0.92 -4.75
CA TRP A 294 12.17 0.53 -5.19
C TRP A 294 12.70 1.51 -6.22
N VAL A 295 13.96 1.86 -6.10
CA VAL A 295 14.64 2.80 -7.02
C VAL A 295 15.41 2.03 -8.07
N GLY A 296 15.13 2.24 -9.36
CA GLY A 296 15.84 1.60 -10.45
C GLY A 296 17.31 1.99 -10.48
N ALA A 297 18.18 1.06 -10.91
CA ALA A 297 19.60 1.32 -11.10
C ALA A 297 19.88 1.98 -12.47
N GLY A 298 21.05 2.60 -12.62
CA GLY A 298 21.52 3.14 -13.91
C GLY A 298 20.96 4.50 -14.31
N GLN A 299 20.30 5.20 -13.39
CA GLN A 299 19.75 6.54 -13.63
C GLN A 299 20.83 7.63 -13.56
N LYS A 300 20.52 8.81 -14.12
CA LYS A 300 21.36 10.00 -14.02
C LYS A 300 21.32 10.60 -12.61
N PRO A 301 22.37 11.34 -12.19
CA PRO A 301 22.39 12.01 -10.88
C PRO A 301 21.18 12.92 -10.62
N ALA A 302 20.68 13.61 -11.65
CA ALA A 302 19.52 14.49 -11.53
C ALA A 302 18.24 13.71 -11.22
N GLU A 303 18.04 12.52 -11.84
CA GLU A 303 16.91 11.62 -11.60
C GLU A 303 16.96 11.10 -10.16
N TYR A 304 18.12 10.63 -9.68
CA TYR A 304 18.27 10.21 -8.28
C TYR A 304 17.97 11.33 -7.28
N LYS A 305 18.36 12.57 -7.59
CA LYS A 305 18.04 13.71 -6.74
C LYS A 305 16.53 13.97 -6.69
N GLY A 306 15.84 13.84 -7.82
CA GLY A 306 14.37 13.93 -7.87
C GLY A 306 13.69 12.80 -7.10
N VAL A 307 14.19 11.57 -7.23
CA VAL A 307 13.72 10.42 -6.42
C VAL A 307 13.87 10.72 -4.92
N ALA A 308 15.02 11.25 -4.48
CA ALA A 308 15.25 11.58 -3.09
C ALA A 308 14.29 12.69 -2.58
N GLN A 309 13.97 13.69 -3.40
CA GLN A 309 12.96 14.69 -3.07
C GLN A 309 11.56 14.08 -2.94
N PHE A 310 11.17 13.20 -3.85
CA PHE A 310 9.88 12.51 -3.78
C PHE A 310 9.78 11.61 -2.54
N VAL A 311 10.84 10.87 -2.20
CA VAL A 311 10.92 10.09 -0.97
C VAL A 311 10.76 10.97 0.27
N SER A 312 11.47 12.13 0.33
CA SER A 312 11.36 13.07 1.44
C SER A 312 9.95 13.63 1.58
N PHE A 313 9.29 13.92 0.48
CA PHE A 313 7.88 14.32 0.45
C PHE A 313 6.97 13.25 1.04
N LEU A 314 7.11 11.99 0.63
CA LEU A 314 6.32 10.88 1.16
C LEU A 314 6.54 10.63 2.67
N MET A 315 7.66 11.09 3.21
CA MET A 315 7.99 10.97 4.63
C MET A 315 7.45 12.12 5.50
N GLU A 316 6.82 13.15 4.92
CA GLU A 316 6.18 14.23 5.67
C GLU A 316 5.07 13.66 6.58
N PRO A 317 5.07 13.97 7.90
CA PRO A 317 4.11 13.37 8.83
C PRO A 317 2.65 13.61 8.47
N ASP A 318 2.30 14.82 8.03
CA ASP A 318 0.92 15.17 7.66
C ASP A 318 0.44 14.38 6.44
N LEU A 319 1.32 14.15 5.47
CA LEU A 319 1.03 13.33 4.31
C LEU A 319 0.84 11.85 4.67
N GLN A 320 1.63 11.35 5.62
CA GLN A 320 1.45 9.98 6.10
C GLN A 320 0.10 9.77 6.78
N VAL A 321 -0.35 10.73 7.60
CA VAL A 321 -1.67 10.68 8.26
C VAL A 321 -2.79 10.72 7.22
N GLU A 322 -2.72 11.65 6.28
CA GLU A 322 -3.71 11.81 5.21
C GLU A 322 -3.76 10.57 4.31
N PHE A 323 -2.62 10.09 3.85
CA PHE A 323 -2.52 8.90 3.01
C PHE A 323 -3.05 7.65 3.71
N SER A 324 -2.78 7.51 5.01
CA SER A 324 -3.28 6.40 5.81
C SER A 324 -4.80 6.42 5.94
N ALA A 325 -5.38 7.59 6.18
CA ALA A 325 -6.83 7.74 6.30
C ALA A 325 -7.55 7.38 4.98
N VAL A 326 -7.01 7.80 3.84
CA VAL A 326 -7.61 7.59 2.51
C VAL A 326 -7.33 6.18 1.96
N ALA A 327 -6.12 5.65 2.17
CA ALA A 327 -5.71 4.38 1.60
C ALA A 327 -5.92 3.17 2.52
N GLY A 328 -6.40 3.38 3.77
CA GLY A 328 -6.60 2.32 4.76
C GLY A 328 -5.29 1.65 5.23
N PHE A 329 -4.15 2.31 5.00
CA PHE A 329 -2.86 1.85 5.51
C PHE A 329 -2.58 2.40 6.90
N LEU A 330 -1.80 1.68 7.68
CA LEU A 330 -1.25 2.22 8.92
C LEU A 330 -0.10 3.19 8.58
N PRO A 331 0.01 4.33 9.30
CA PRO A 331 1.11 5.26 9.09
C PRO A 331 2.47 4.61 9.32
N MET A 332 3.48 5.07 8.56
CA MET A 332 4.82 4.45 8.56
C MET A 332 5.62 4.75 9.83
N THR A 333 5.33 5.85 10.52
CA THR A 333 6.07 6.25 11.71
C THR A 333 5.20 6.18 12.97
N PRO A 334 5.78 5.87 14.15
CA PRO A 334 5.04 5.92 15.41
C PRO A 334 4.39 7.28 15.70
N ALA A 335 5.06 8.37 15.35
CA ALA A 335 4.54 9.72 15.50
C ALA A 335 3.27 9.96 14.65
N ALA A 336 3.29 9.54 13.37
CA ALA A 336 2.13 9.63 12.50
C ALA A 336 0.99 8.70 12.97
N ARG A 337 1.30 7.52 13.53
CA ARG A 337 0.29 6.63 14.13
C ARG A 337 -0.40 7.27 15.33
N ALA A 338 0.38 7.89 16.23
CA ALA A 338 -0.19 8.60 17.37
C ALA A 338 -1.09 9.77 16.92
N ALA A 339 -0.68 10.52 15.91
CA ALA A 339 -1.48 11.61 15.34
C ALA A 339 -2.76 11.11 14.64
N ALA A 340 -2.73 9.96 13.96
CA ALA A 340 -3.89 9.36 13.33
C ALA A 340 -4.91 8.81 14.35
N GLY A 341 -4.43 8.25 15.47
CA GLY A 341 -5.30 7.73 16.54
C GLY A 341 -6.01 8.79 17.37
N SER A 342 -5.66 10.07 17.23
CA SER A 342 -6.29 11.21 17.91
C SER A 342 -7.38 11.90 17.07
N LYS A 343 -7.63 11.44 15.87
CA LYS A 343 -8.68 11.92 14.95
C LYS A 343 -9.76 10.87 14.79
#